data_ab68d79b6b825178aefa2a8857705add
#
_entry.id   ab68d79b6b825178aefa2a8857705add
#
_cell.length_a   1.000
_cell.length_b   1.000
_cell.length_c   1.000
_cell.angle_alpha   90.00
_cell.angle_beta   90.00
_cell.angle_gamma   90.00
#
_symmetry.space_group_name_H-M   'P 1'
#
loop_
_entity.id
_entity.type
_entity.pdbx_description
1 polymer ?
#
loop_
_entity_poly.entity_id
_entity_poly.type
_entity_poly.pdbx_seq_one_letter_code
_entity_poly.pdbx_strand_id
1 'polypeptide(L)'
;KTTSKGWTPYNIMQRKSTPEPYAGDFFVSGWVAKATDGASTRWEMTTKRRHTDECRRARLLFICREDTELSVKLGEEEERTFSFVGGEEVRQIVIENAKIASLEMKVISGGAGFTALGAEFDDVKGVSVDNLSVRSNNGQAMFWSNAAVNAQINSMRPYDLVVLQYGLNIMQA
;
A
#
# COMPACT_ATOMS: atom_id res chain seq x y z
N LYS A 1 10.88 -7.78 -1.62
CA LYS A 1 10.70 -6.42 -1.09
C LYS A 1 11.80 -6.12 -0.09
N THR A 2 12.48 -5.00 -0.27
CA THR A 2 13.48 -4.45 0.65
C THR A 2 13.02 -3.07 1.09
N THR A 3 13.10 -2.77 2.39
CA THR A 3 12.75 -1.46 2.95
C THR A 3 13.95 -0.88 3.68
N SER A 4 14.15 0.44 3.56
CA SER A 4 15.12 1.18 4.36
C SER A 4 14.62 1.37 5.80
N LYS A 5 15.47 1.96 6.63
CA LYS A 5 15.05 2.58 7.89
C LYS A 5 14.12 3.77 7.58
N GLY A 6 13.28 4.17 8.52
CA GLY A 6 12.35 5.31 8.35
C GLY A 6 10.90 4.92 8.13
N TRP A 7 10.59 3.61 8.05
CA TRP A 7 9.23 3.10 8.04
C TRP A 7 8.84 2.55 9.41
N THR A 8 7.65 2.93 9.88
CA THR A 8 7.02 2.35 11.07
C THR A 8 5.68 1.73 10.66
N PRO A 9 5.60 0.38 10.55
CA PRO A 9 4.37 -0.29 10.19
C PRO A 9 3.42 -0.37 11.39
N TYR A 10 2.12 -0.23 11.13
CA TYR A 10 1.04 -0.42 12.09
C TYR A 10 0.05 -1.46 11.58
N ASN A 11 -0.46 -2.29 12.51
CA ASN A 11 -1.42 -3.34 12.24
C ASN A 11 -2.76 -3.01 12.92
N ILE A 12 -3.86 -3.19 12.22
CA ILE A 12 -5.21 -2.90 12.71
C ILE A 12 -5.57 -3.67 14.00
N MET A 13 -4.99 -4.85 14.21
CA MET A 13 -5.20 -5.62 15.44
C MET A 13 -4.57 -4.92 16.68
N GLN A 14 -3.66 -3.98 16.44
CA GLN A 14 -3.01 -3.14 17.46
C GLN A 14 -3.48 -1.67 17.38
N ARG A 15 -4.64 -1.39 16.75
CA ARG A 15 -5.12 -0.03 16.49
C ARG A 15 -5.23 0.85 17.75
N LYS A 16 -5.50 0.26 18.92
CA LYS A 16 -5.61 1.01 20.17
C LYS A 16 -4.30 1.63 20.64
N SER A 17 -3.17 1.10 20.19
CA SER A 17 -1.82 1.62 20.46
C SER A 17 -1.21 2.32 19.24
N THR A 18 -1.92 2.39 18.12
CA THR A 18 -1.49 3.11 16.93
C THR A 18 -1.79 4.60 17.12
N PRO A 19 -0.82 5.50 16.95
CA PRO A 19 -1.07 6.93 17.07
C PRO A 19 -1.92 7.46 15.92
N GLU A 20 -2.66 8.52 16.18
CA GLU A 20 -3.29 9.30 15.10
C GLU A 20 -2.21 10.07 14.29
N PRO A 21 -2.44 10.30 12.98
CA PRO A 21 -3.65 9.95 12.24
C PRO A 21 -3.68 8.51 11.70
N TYR A 22 -2.65 7.72 11.91
CA TYR A 22 -2.48 6.38 11.31
C TYR A 22 -3.55 5.38 11.77
N ALA A 23 -4.07 5.55 12.99
CA ALA A 23 -5.18 4.72 13.49
C ALA A 23 -6.46 4.95 12.70
N GLY A 24 -6.67 6.19 12.20
CA GLY A 24 -7.77 6.56 11.32
C GLY A 24 -7.59 6.17 9.85
N ASP A 25 -6.39 5.75 9.44
CA ASP A 25 -6.08 5.43 8.04
C ASP A 25 -6.21 3.95 7.69
N PHE A 26 -6.48 3.09 8.67
CA PHE A 26 -6.63 1.67 8.37
C PHE A 26 -7.75 1.42 7.37
N PHE A 27 -7.44 0.67 6.33
CA PHE A 27 -8.39 0.15 5.35
C PHE A 27 -8.44 -1.38 5.42
N VAL A 28 -9.14 -2.03 4.52
CA VAL A 28 -9.43 -3.48 4.56
C VAL A 28 -8.16 -4.35 4.58
N SER A 29 -7.01 -3.87 4.10
CA SER A 29 -5.74 -4.60 4.22
C SER A 29 -5.26 -4.76 5.67
N GLY A 30 -5.73 -3.89 6.57
CA GLY A 30 -5.35 -3.88 7.97
C GLY A 30 -3.90 -3.46 8.25
N TRP A 31 -3.22 -2.87 7.26
CA TRP A 31 -1.85 -2.37 7.40
C TRP A 31 -1.72 -0.96 6.87
N VAL A 32 -1.01 -0.12 7.62
CA VAL A 32 -0.52 1.18 7.19
C VAL A 32 0.91 1.36 7.69
N ALA A 33 1.66 2.28 7.09
CA ALA A 33 3.00 2.59 7.56
C ALA A 33 3.24 4.11 7.55
N LYS A 34 3.73 4.61 8.69
CA LYS A 34 4.31 5.94 8.81
C LYS A 34 5.65 5.98 8.09
N ALA A 35 5.98 7.10 7.44
CA ALA A 35 7.29 7.38 6.89
C ALA A 35 8.03 8.46 7.68
N THR A 36 9.32 8.57 7.41
CA THR A 36 10.15 9.75 7.63
C THR A 36 10.82 10.12 6.31
N ASP A 37 11.33 11.33 6.20
CA ASP A 37 12.10 11.73 5.02
C ASP A 37 13.29 10.77 4.81
N GLY A 38 13.51 10.38 3.58
CA GLY A 38 14.50 9.39 3.18
C GLY A 38 14.03 7.93 3.28
N ALA A 39 12.82 7.66 3.79
CA ALA A 39 12.28 6.30 3.79
C ALA A 39 12.11 5.78 2.37
N SER A 40 12.62 4.59 2.07
CA SER A 40 12.50 3.99 0.75
C SER A 40 12.06 2.53 0.81
N THR A 41 11.43 2.08 -0.27
CA THR A 41 11.05 0.68 -0.46
C THR A 41 11.31 0.29 -1.90
N ARG A 42 12.01 -0.84 -2.09
CA ARG A 42 12.23 -1.47 -3.38
C ARG A 42 11.47 -2.79 -3.45
N TRP A 43 10.67 -2.96 -4.47
CA TRP A 43 10.03 -4.21 -4.84
C TRP A 43 10.74 -4.79 -6.05
N GLU A 44 10.99 -6.08 -6.01
CA GLU A 44 11.51 -6.85 -7.12
C GLU A 44 10.54 -7.98 -7.42
N MET A 45 10.20 -8.15 -8.68
CA MET A 45 9.40 -9.28 -9.13
C MET A 45 10.19 -10.56 -8.93
N THR A 46 9.52 -11.69 -8.78
CA THR A 46 10.19 -12.94 -8.46
C THR A 46 10.29 -13.85 -9.67
N THR A 47 11.47 -14.41 -9.90
CA THR A 47 11.71 -15.43 -10.92
C THR A 47 11.42 -16.85 -10.42
N LYS A 48 11.05 -17.01 -9.14
CA LYS A 48 10.80 -18.31 -8.51
C LYS A 48 9.54 -19.01 -9.00
N ARG A 49 8.65 -18.29 -9.64
CA ARG A 49 7.39 -18.79 -10.18
C ARG A 49 7.22 -18.34 -11.62
N ARG A 50 6.53 -19.16 -12.41
CA ARG A 50 6.24 -18.86 -13.81
C ARG A 50 5.34 -17.61 -13.90
N HIS A 51 5.63 -16.70 -14.80
CA HIS A 51 4.87 -15.46 -15.08
C HIS A 51 4.75 -14.49 -13.87
N THR A 52 5.78 -14.43 -13.01
CA THR A 52 5.83 -13.49 -11.89
C THR A 52 7.09 -12.65 -11.86
N ASP A 53 7.90 -12.72 -12.92
CA ASP A 53 9.18 -12.03 -13.08
C ASP A 53 9.04 -10.59 -13.57
N GLU A 54 7.86 -10.22 -14.06
CA GLU A 54 7.52 -8.86 -14.49
C GLU A 54 6.03 -8.61 -14.37
N CYS A 55 5.64 -7.35 -14.35
CA CYS A 55 4.28 -6.86 -14.54
C CYS A 55 4.29 -5.64 -15.45
N ARG A 56 3.12 -5.11 -15.80
CA ARG A 56 3.00 -3.95 -16.71
C ARG A 56 2.44 -2.72 -16.01
N ARG A 57 1.88 -2.87 -14.82
CA ARG A 57 1.36 -1.77 -14.04
C ARG A 57 1.75 -1.91 -12.57
N ALA A 58 2.19 -0.79 -12.00
CA ALA A 58 2.40 -0.64 -10.56
C ALA A 58 1.56 0.54 -10.06
N ARG A 59 0.93 0.37 -8.90
CA ARG A 59 0.17 1.41 -8.21
C ARG A 59 0.70 1.55 -6.79
N LEU A 60 1.01 2.78 -6.40
CA LEU A 60 1.40 3.14 -5.04
C LEU A 60 0.24 3.93 -4.43
N LEU A 61 -0.24 3.51 -3.26
CA LEU A 61 -1.36 4.12 -2.54
C LEU A 61 -0.88 4.73 -1.24
N PHE A 62 -1.26 5.98 -0.97
CA PHE A 62 -0.82 6.72 0.21
C PHE A 62 -1.77 7.89 0.54
N ILE A 63 -1.60 8.46 1.72
CA ILE A 63 -2.16 9.75 2.13
C ILE A 63 -0.98 10.64 2.49
N CYS A 64 -0.99 11.90 2.08
CA CYS A 64 0.01 12.90 2.43
C CYS A 64 -0.68 14.15 2.98
N ARG A 65 -0.52 14.42 4.29
CA ARG A 65 -1.16 15.55 4.98
C ARG A 65 -0.36 16.83 4.89
N GLU A 66 0.89 16.71 4.49
CA GLU A 66 1.81 17.83 4.24
C GLU A 66 2.21 17.80 2.77
N ASP A 67 2.72 18.92 2.25
CA ASP A 67 3.31 18.95 0.92
C ASP A 67 4.44 17.93 0.86
N THR A 68 4.33 17.02 -0.08
CA THR A 68 5.17 15.81 -0.12
C THR A 68 5.81 15.65 -1.48
N GLU A 69 7.09 15.33 -1.49
CA GLU A 69 7.81 14.89 -2.68
C GLU A 69 8.18 13.42 -2.57
N LEU A 70 7.84 12.67 -3.61
CA LEU A 70 8.19 11.26 -3.76
C LEU A 70 9.03 11.06 -5.00
N SER A 71 10.05 10.23 -4.92
CA SER A 71 10.71 9.72 -6.11
C SER A 71 10.33 8.28 -6.38
N VAL A 72 10.26 7.93 -7.67
CA VAL A 72 10.00 6.57 -8.14
C VAL A 72 10.99 6.23 -9.23
N LYS A 73 11.60 5.05 -9.12
CA LYS A 73 12.57 4.52 -10.07
C LYS A 73 12.14 3.13 -10.54
N LEU A 74 12.08 2.93 -11.86
CA LEU A 74 11.84 1.64 -12.50
C LEU A 74 13.16 1.02 -12.92
N GLY A 75 13.53 -0.11 -12.33
CA GLY A 75 14.75 -0.83 -12.70
C GLY A 75 15.96 0.10 -12.70
N GLU A 76 16.58 0.24 -13.87
CA GLU A 76 17.72 1.13 -14.12
C GLU A 76 17.34 2.43 -14.84
N GLU A 77 16.03 2.70 -15.02
CA GLU A 77 15.56 3.95 -15.64
C GLU A 77 15.89 5.16 -14.75
N GLU A 78 15.75 6.35 -15.32
CA GLU A 78 15.88 7.60 -14.55
C GLU A 78 14.81 7.72 -13.47
N GLU A 79 15.20 8.28 -12.36
CA GLU A 79 14.31 8.55 -11.23
C GLU A 79 13.33 9.67 -11.59
N ARG A 80 12.05 9.47 -11.30
CA ARG A 80 10.98 10.45 -11.54
C ARG A 80 10.50 10.99 -10.20
N THR A 81 10.37 12.31 -10.11
CA THR A 81 9.86 12.99 -8.91
C THR A 81 8.39 13.39 -9.11
N PHE A 82 7.60 13.21 -8.05
CA PHE A 82 6.19 13.56 -7.98
C PHE A 82 5.97 14.45 -6.76
N SER A 83 5.27 15.58 -6.95
CA SER A 83 4.94 16.51 -5.88
C SER A 83 3.43 16.50 -5.62
N PHE A 84 3.06 16.49 -4.36
CA PHE A 84 1.67 16.48 -3.91
C PHE A 84 1.46 17.57 -2.88
N VAL A 85 0.38 18.32 -3.03
CA VAL A 85 -0.11 19.25 -2.00
C VAL A 85 -0.77 18.43 -0.88
N GLY A 86 -0.53 18.82 0.36
CA GLY A 86 -1.08 18.17 1.54
C GLY A 86 -2.61 18.09 1.53
N GLY A 87 -3.17 16.97 2.02
CA GLY A 87 -4.59 16.70 2.08
C GLY A 87 -4.91 15.38 2.78
N GLU A 88 -6.18 15.12 3.06
CA GLU A 88 -6.65 13.93 3.78
C GLU A 88 -7.11 12.80 2.84
N GLU A 89 -7.15 13.06 1.54
CA GLU A 89 -7.59 12.09 0.57
C GLU A 89 -6.51 11.04 0.23
N VAL A 90 -6.97 9.87 -0.16
CA VAL A 90 -6.10 8.84 -0.73
C VAL A 90 -5.54 9.32 -2.07
N ARG A 91 -4.24 9.26 -2.20
CA ARG A 91 -3.50 9.55 -3.42
C ARG A 91 -2.95 8.27 -4.04
N GLN A 92 -2.69 8.33 -5.33
CA GLN A 92 -2.03 7.24 -6.02
C GLN A 92 -0.99 7.75 -7.03
N ILE A 93 0.07 6.97 -7.20
CA ILE A 93 0.94 7.02 -8.38
C ILE A 93 0.69 5.75 -9.16
N VAL A 94 0.29 5.87 -10.42
CA VAL A 94 0.13 4.74 -11.34
C VAL A 94 1.23 4.82 -12.39
N ILE A 95 1.97 3.74 -12.54
CA ILE A 95 3.03 3.61 -13.52
C ILE A 95 2.70 2.44 -14.43
N GLU A 96 2.62 2.70 -15.72
CA GLU A 96 2.49 1.69 -16.76
C GLU A 96 3.75 1.67 -17.60
N ASN A 97 4.27 0.48 -17.85
CA ASN A 97 5.44 0.25 -18.68
C ASN A 97 5.31 -1.13 -19.37
N ALA A 98 5.96 -1.29 -20.50
CA ALA A 98 6.01 -2.57 -21.21
C ALA A 98 6.55 -3.71 -20.32
N LYS A 99 7.43 -3.37 -19.38
CA LYS A 99 8.03 -4.29 -18.42
C LYS A 99 8.40 -3.57 -17.13
N ILE A 100 7.89 -4.05 -16.01
CA ILE A 100 8.28 -3.64 -14.66
C ILE A 100 8.83 -4.88 -13.93
N ALA A 101 10.14 -5.00 -13.83
CA ALA A 101 10.81 -6.08 -13.08
C ALA A 101 11.17 -5.63 -11.67
N SER A 102 11.39 -4.32 -11.46
CA SER A 102 11.56 -3.74 -10.13
C SER A 102 11.07 -2.29 -10.09
N LEU A 103 10.62 -1.87 -8.91
CA LEU A 103 10.17 -0.53 -8.60
C LEU A 103 10.78 -0.11 -7.27
N GLU A 104 11.32 1.10 -7.21
CA GLU A 104 11.72 1.73 -5.96
C GLU A 104 10.94 3.01 -5.75
N MET A 105 10.46 3.24 -4.53
CA MET A 105 9.84 4.48 -4.09
C MET A 105 10.62 5.03 -2.90
N LYS A 106 10.82 6.35 -2.87
CA LYS A 106 11.45 7.05 -1.75
C LYS A 106 10.65 8.30 -1.40
N VAL A 107 10.46 8.55 -0.12
CA VAL A 107 9.92 9.80 0.41
C VAL A 107 11.06 10.80 0.49
N ILE A 108 11.05 11.84 -0.33
CA ILE A 108 12.08 12.87 -0.35
C ILE A 108 11.82 13.86 0.80
N SER A 109 10.57 14.35 0.90
CA SER A 109 10.13 15.29 1.93
C SER A 109 8.66 15.07 2.28
N GLY A 110 8.20 15.64 3.41
CA GLY A 110 6.81 15.52 3.87
C GLY A 110 6.48 14.18 4.56
N GLY A 111 7.51 13.45 5.00
CA GLY A 111 7.34 12.14 5.62
C GLY A 111 6.57 12.17 6.94
N ALA A 112 6.56 13.29 7.67
CA ALA A 112 5.83 13.42 8.93
C ALA A 112 4.31 13.29 8.72
N GLY A 113 3.78 13.82 7.60
CA GLY A 113 2.37 13.74 7.21
C GLY A 113 2.04 12.54 6.32
N PHE A 114 2.98 11.63 6.07
CA PHE A 114 2.83 10.56 5.09
C PHE A 114 2.36 9.25 5.71
N THR A 115 1.30 8.67 5.15
CA THR A 115 0.81 7.32 5.45
C THR A 115 0.87 6.46 4.19
N ALA A 116 1.74 5.46 4.16
CA ALA A 116 1.72 4.46 3.10
C ALA A 116 0.59 3.46 3.34
N LEU A 117 -0.26 3.25 2.34
CA LEU A 117 -1.35 2.27 2.36
C LEU A 117 -0.93 0.96 1.69
N GLY A 118 -0.16 1.02 0.60
CA GLY A 118 0.32 -0.18 -0.07
C GLY A 118 0.84 0.05 -1.48
N ALA A 119 1.23 -1.06 -2.09
CA ALA A 119 1.61 -1.12 -3.49
C ALA A 119 0.95 -2.34 -4.14
N GLU A 120 0.39 -2.14 -5.31
CA GLU A 120 -0.22 -3.16 -6.14
C GLU A 120 0.57 -3.33 -7.43
N PHE A 121 0.71 -4.57 -7.89
CA PHE A 121 1.43 -4.91 -9.11
C PHE A 121 0.56 -5.85 -9.93
N ASP A 122 0.17 -5.43 -11.12
CA ASP A 122 -0.68 -6.23 -12.00
C ASP A 122 -0.33 -6.00 -13.48
N ASP A 123 -1.03 -6.73 -14.33
CA ASP A 123 -1.08 -6.46 -15.76
C ASP A 123 -2.35 -5.68 -16.11
N VAL A 124 -2.31 -4.93 -17.22
CA VAL A 124 -3.44 -4.15 -17.70
C VAL A 124 -4.62 -5.06 -18.09
N LYS A 125 -4.31 -6.32 -18.43
CA LYS A 125 -5.29 -7.35 -18.82
C LYS A 125 -5.00 -8.64 -18.06
N GLY A 126 -6.04 -9.39 -17.72
CA GLY A 126 -5.93 -10.66 -17.04
C GLY A 126 -6.66 -10.68 -15.71
N VAL A 127 -6.28 -11.61 -14.85
CA VAL A 127 -6.80 -11.75 -13.49
C VAL A 127 -5.70 -11.37 -12.51
N SER A 128 -6.00 -10.45 -11.59
CA SER A 128 -5.14 -10.13 -10.46
C SER A 128 -5.80 -10.57 -9.15
N VAL A 129 -4.99 -11.01 -8.20
CA VAL A 129 -5.46 -11.45 -6.89
C VAL A 129 -4.72 -10.69 -5.81
N ASP A 130 -5.44 -9.90 -5.03
CA ASP A 130 -4.89 -9.18 -3.89
C ASP A 130 -5.12 -9.98 -2.61
N ASN A 131 -4.07 -10.18 -1.85
CA ASN A 131 -4.18 -10.80 -0.54
C ASN A 131 -4.23 -9.71 0.55
N LEU A 132 -5.42 -9.48 1.09
CA LEU A 132 -5.70 -8.50 2.13
C LEU A 132 -5.81 -9.16 3.53
N SER A 133 -5.20 -10.32 3.71
CA SER A 133 -5.31 -11.06 4.98
C SER A 133 -4.45 -10.44 6.08
N VAL A 134 -5.03 -10.42 7.29
CA VAL A 134 -4.36 -10.01 8.53
C VAL A 134 -4.37 -11.20 9.48
N ARG A 135 -3.19 -11.56 9.99
CA ARG A 135 -3.05 -12.63 10.96
C ARG A 135 -3.83 -12.34 12.24
N SER A 136 -4.43 -13.37 12.84
CA SER A 136 -5.24 -13.30 14.06
C SER A 136 -6.56 -12.52 13.91
N ASN A 137 -6.96 -12.18 12.69
CA ASN A 137 -8.22 -11.52 12.43
C ASN A 137 -9.38 -12.53 12.44
N ASN A 138 -10.37 -12.28 13.27
CA ASN A 138 -11.61 -13.07 13.36
C ASN A 138 -12.77 -12.48 12.53
N GLY A 139 -12.50 -11.49 11.69
CA GLY A 139 -13.49 -10.74 10.92
C GLY A 139 -13.86 -9.38 11.51
N GLN A 140 -13.70 -9.18 12.82
CA GLN A 140 -14.06 -7.92 13.47
C GLN A 140 -13.22 -6.73 12.98
N ALA A 141 -11.97 -6.96 12.55
CA ALA A 141 -11.11 -5.90 12.05
C ALA A 141 -11.67 -5.20 10.81
N MET A 142 -12.55 -5.83 10.04
CA MET A 142 -13.25 -5.18 8.92
C MET A 142 -14.08 -3.98 9.39
N PHE A 143 -14.72 -4.09 10.56
CA PHE A 143 -15.53 -3.01 11.11
C PHE A 143 -14.70 -1.88 11.74
N TRP A 144 -13.39 -2.08 11.89
CA TRP A 144 -12.47 -1.08 12.40
C TRP A 144 -11.76 -0.31 11.29
N SER A 145 -11.90 -0.77 10.05
CA SER A 145 -11.33 -0.06 8.90
C SER A 145 -12.14 1.21 8.58
N ASN A 146 -11.45 2.22 8.05
CA ASN A 146 -12.05 3.47 7.66
C ASN A 146 -12.86 3.30 6.37
N ALA A 147 -14.17 3.46 6.46
CA ALA A 147 -15.07 3.30 5.33
C ALA A 147 -14.78 4.32 4.20
N ALA A 148 -14.39 5.56 4.53
CA ALA A 148 -14.07 6.57 3.53
C ALA A 148 -12.79 6.23 2.77
N VAL A 149 -11.76 5.74 3.46
CA VAL A 149 -10.51 5.27 2.82
C VAL A 149 -10.79 4.06 1.93
N ASN A 150 -11.59 3.09 2.42
CA ASN A 150 -12.02 1.95 1.60
C ASN A 150 -12.77 2.38 0.34
N ALA A 151 -13.69 3.33 0.46
CA ALA A 151 -14.47 3.84 -0.68
C ALA A 151 -13.59 4.54 -1.71
N GLN A 152 -12.61 5.35 -1.27
CA GLN A 152 -11.66 6.02 -2.16
C GLN A 152 -10.79 5.00 -2.91
N ILE A 153 -10.23 4.01 -2.22
CA ILE A 153 -9.42 2.95 -2.85
C ILE A 153 -10.26 2.16 -3.85
N ASN A 154 -11.46 1.75 -3.46
CA ASN A 154 -12.37 1.02 -4.36
C ASN A 154 -12.78 1.84 -5.60
N SER A 155 -12.89 3.17 -5.48
CA SER A 155 -13.19 4.02 -6.64
C SER A 155 -12.03 4.09 -7.63
N MET A 156 -10.79 3.95 -7.17
CA MET A 156 -9.59 3.95 -8.01
C MET A 156 -9.38 2.60 -8.72
N ARG A 157 -9.76 1.50 -8.08
CA ARG A 157 -9.65 0.14 -8.60
C ARG A 157 -10.73 -0.75 -7.97
N PRO A 158 -11.93 -0.80 -8.58
CA PRO A 158 -13.00 -1.66 -8.09
C PRO A 158 -12.63 -3.14 -8.21
N TYR A 159 -13.06 -3.94 -7.22
CA TYR A 159 -12.93 -5.39 -7.25
C TYR A 159 -14.14 -6.02 -7.93
N ASP A 160 -13.90 -6.95 -8.86
CA ASP A 160 -14.95 -7.75 -9.49
C ASP A 160 -15.45 -8.86 -8.54
N LEU A 161 -14.58 -9.35 -7.65
CA LEU A 161 -14.90 -10.39 -6.68
C LEU A 161 -14.15 -10.16 -5.37
N VAL A 162 -14.87 -10.26 -4.26
CA VAL A 162 -14.30 -10.26 -2.92
C VAL A 162 -14.58 -11.60 -2.25
N VAL A 163 -13.54 -12.27 -1.78
CA VAL A 163 -13.65 -13.54 -1.05
C VAL A 163 -13.34 -13.29 0.43
N LEU A 164 -14.30 -13.56 1.30
CA LEU A 164 -14.16 -13.43 2.74
C LEU A 164 -13.97 -14.84 3.36
N GLN A 165 -12.81 -15.05 4.00
CA GLN A 165 -12.53 -16.30 4.68
C GLN A 165 -12.14 -16.03 6.13
N TYR A 166 -13.05 -16.36 7.04
CA TYR A 166 -12.87 -16.30 8.49
C TYR A 166 -13.29 -17.63 9.12
N GLY A 167 -13.04 -17.81 10.40
CA GLY A 167 -13.52 -18.99 11.14
C GLY A 167 -12.49 -19.57 12.09
N LEU A 168 -11.25 -19.76 11.68
CA LEU A 168 -10.21 -20.40 12.51
C LEU A 168 -9.96 -19.66 13.83
N ASN A 169 -10.07 -18.33 13.85
CA ASN A 169 -9.86 -17.51 15.05
C ASN A 169 -11.13 -17.27 15.86
N ILE A 170 -12.29 -17.73 15.41
CA ILE A 170 -13.57 -17.63 16.13
C ILE A 170 -13.72 -18.79 17.11
N MET A 171 -13.14 -19.94 16.79
CA MET A 171 -13.26 -21.17 17.59
C MET A 171 -12.44 -21.14 18.90
N GLN A 172 -11.66 -20.10 19.13
CA GLN A 172 -10.79 -19.93 20.31
C GLN A 172 -11.24 -18.77 21.22
N ALA A 173 -12.41 -18.21 20.97
CA ALA A 173 -12.96 -17.08 21.73
C ALA A 173 -13.94 -17.56 22.80
#